data_686e41bda621acf2a1ffe5e445139fdd
#
_entry.id   686e41bda621acf2a1ffe5e445139fdd
#
_cell.length_a   1.000
_cell.length_b   1.000
_cell.length_c   1.000
_cell.angle_alpha   90.00
_cell.angle_beta   90.00
_cell.angle_gamma   90.00
#
_symmetry.space_group_name_H-M   'P 1'
#
loop_
_entity.id
_entity.type
_entity.pdbx_description
1 polymer ?
#
loop_
_entity_poly.entity_id
_entity_poly.type
_entity_poly.pdbx_seq_one_letter_code
_entity_poly.pdbx_strand_id
1 'polypeptide(L)'
;EHLIIETKDYMELAERIVNAGSVFLGSLTPESAGDYASGTNHTLPTNGYAKAYSGVSLDSFIRKITFQEINGEGIQNIGPAIEVMAANEQLGAHKNAVTVRLKTV
;
A
#
# COMPACT_ATOMS: atom_id res chain seq x y z
N GLU A 1 -10.77 5.62 -14.61
CA GLU A 1 -9.73 4.68 -15.05
C GLU A 1 -8.60 5.38 -15.79
N HIS A 2 -8.90 6.12 -16.86
CA HIS A 2 -7.94 6.94 -17.60
C HIS A 2 -8.14 8.41 -17.25
N LEU A 3 -7.07 9.12 -16.95
CA LEU A 3 -7.08 10.56 -16.75
C LEU A 3 -6.05 11.21 -17.68
N ILE A 4 -6.52 12.06 -18.57
CA ILE A 4 -5.66 12.85 -19.46
C ILE A 4 -5.58 14.26 -18.90
N ILE A 5 -4.36 14.76 -18.70
CA ILE A 5 -4.11 16.13 -18.24
C ILE A 5 -3.31 16.84 -19.32
N GLU A 6 -4.00 17.66 -20.10
CA GLU A 6 -3.43 18.44 -21.20
C GLU A 6 -3.60 19.94 -20.92
N THR A 7 -2.87 20.39 -19.90
CA THR A 7 -2.86 21.80 -19.46
C THR A 7 -1.43 22.33 -19.48
N LYS A 8 -1.27 23.64 -19.40
CA LYS A 8 0.06 24.27 -19.35
C LYS A 8 0.88 23.79 -18.15
N ASP A 9 0.23 23.64 -17.00
CA ASP A 9 0.86 23.30 -15.73
C ASP A 9 0.49 21.87 -15.30
N TYR A 10 0.51 20.91 -16.24
CA TYR A 10 0.06 19.55 -16.04
C TYR A 10 0.83 18.81 -14.93
N MET A 11 2.12 19.12 -14.71
CA MET A 11 2.90 18.48 -13.64
C MET A 11 2.42 18.89 -12.25
N GLU A 12 2.15 20.18 -12.04
CA GLU A 12 1.59 20.65 -10.76
C GLU A 12 0.20 20.03 -10.48
N LEU A 13 -0.61 19.92 -11.52
CA LEU A 13 -1.92 19.29 -11.38
C LEU A 13 -1.80 17.78 -11.10
N ALA A 14 -0.82 17.10 -11.70
CA ALA A 14 -0.58 15.67 -11.48
C ALA A 14 -0.29 15.33 -10.02
N GLU A 15 0.46 16.17 -9.31
CA GLU A 15 0.76 15.99 -7.87
C GLU A 15 -0.47 16.02 -6.96
N ARG A 16 -1.58 16.56 -7.46
CA ARG A 16 -2.86 16.66 -6.73
C ARG A 16 -3.81 15.51 -7.01
N ILE A 17 -3.46 14.62 -7.95
CA ILE A 17 -4.30 13.47 -8.31
C ILE A 17 -4.11 12.36 -7.29
N VAL A 18 -5.20 11.93 -6.68
CA VAL A 18 -5.21 10.86 -5.67
C VAL A 18 -5.97 9.61 -6.12
N ASN A 19 -6.77 9.72 -7.18
CA ASN A 19 -7.58 8.60 -7.68
C ASN A 19 -7.59 8.58 -9.21
N ALA A 20 -6.76 7.75 -9.79
CA ALA A 20 -6.78 7.42 -11.21
C ALA A 20 -6.19 6.02 -11.42
N GLY A 21 -6.62 5.33 -12.45
CA GLY A 21 -6.00 4.06 -12.85
C GLY A 21 -4.68 4.30 -13.58
N SER A 22 -4.67 5.24 -14.51
CA SER A 22 -3.48 5.74 -15.20
C SER A 22 -3.65 7.21 -15.53
N VAL A 23 -2.57 7.98 -15.47
CA VAL A 23 -2.57 9.42 -15.76
C VAL A 23 -1.64 9.70 -16.94
N PHE A 24 -2.17 10.34 -17.98
CA PHE A 24 -1.47 10.71 -19.20
C PHE A 24 -1.20 12.21 -19.19
N LEU A 25 0.07 12.59 -19.23
CA LEU A 25 0.52 13.95 -18.97
C LEU A 25 1.02 14.63 -20.26
N GLY A 26 0.45 15.77 -20.56
CA GLY A 26 0.84 16.62 -21.68
C GLY A 26 0.31 16.14 -23.03
N SER A 27 0.48 16.97 -24.03
CA SER A 27 -0.11 16.79 -25.38
C SER A 27 0.50 15.64 -26.20
N LEU A 28 1.67 15.14 -25.80
CA LEU A 28 2.38 14.07 -26.51
C LEU A 28 2.22 12.69 -25.88
N THR A 29 1.35 12.57 -24.88
CA THR A 29 1.12 11.29 -24.16
C THR A 29 -0.27 10.76 -24.43
N PRO A 30 -0.51 10.09 -25.56
CA PRO A 30 -1.82 9.51 -25.87
C PRO A 30 -2.06 8.27 -25.00
N GLU A 31 -3.33 7.99 -24.71
CA GLU A 31 -3.77 6.79 -23.99
C GLU A 31 -3.22 5.50 -24.62
N SER A 32 -3.22 5.41 -25.93
CA SER A 32 -2.70 4.25 -26.67
C SER A 32 -1.21 3.97 -26.43
N ALA A 33 -0.43 4.97 -26.05
CA ALA A 33 0.95 4.73 -25.64
C ALA A 33 0.98 3.86 -24.36
N GLY A 34 0.10 4.12 -23.41
CA GLY A 34 -0.05 3.31 -22.21
C GLY A 34 -0.47 1.87 -22.49
N ASP A 35 -1.33 1.68 -23.46
CA ASP A 35 -1.82 0.35 -23.86
C ASP A 35 -0.75 -0.53 -24.51
N TYR A 36 0.14 0.07 -25.31
CA TYR A 36 0.96 -0.73 -26.22
C TYR A 36 2.48 -0.56 -26.08
N ALA A 37 2.99 0.54 -25.54
CA ALA A 37 4.40 0.85 -25.71
C ALA A 37 5.11 1.51 -24.51
N SER A 38 4.44 2.26 -23.65
CA SER A 38 5.11 3.04 -22.59
C SER A 38 5.42 2.27 -21.31
N GLY A 39 5.07 0.99 -21.25
CA GLY A 39 5.38 0.12 -20.11
C GLY A 39 4.33 0.08 -19.00
N THR A 40 3.26 0.85 -19.11
CA THR A 40 2.08 0.75 -18.23
C THR A 40 1.14 -0.36 -18.72
N ASN A 41 0.07 -0.63 -18.00
CA ASN A 41 -0.89 -1.67 -18.36
C ASN A 41 -2.26 -1.06 -18.68
N HIS A 42 -2.94 -1.60 -19.70
CA HIS A 42 -4.29 -1.17 -20.08
C HIS A 42 -5.39 -1.72 -19.16
N THR A 43 -5.09 -2.72 -18.33
CA THR A 43 -6.04 -3.27 -17.36
C THR A 43 -6.09 -2.37 -16.14
N LEU A 44 -7.05 -1.46 -16.12
CA LEU A 44 -7.18 -0.41 -15.13
C LEU A 44 -8.47 -0.58 -14.31
N PRO A 45 -8.53 -0.07 -13.07
CA PRO A 45 -9.75 -0.10 -12.27
C PRO A 45 -10.80 0.83 -12.85
N THR A 46 -11.95 0.28 -13.24
CA THR A 46 -13.09 1.00 -13.80
C THR A 46 -14.10 1.37 -12.71
N ASN A 47 -15.16 2.08 -13.09
CA ASN A 47 -16.35 2.35 -12.26
C ASN A 47 -16.02 2.97 -10.87
N GLY A 48 -15.04 3.85 -10.82
CA GLY A 48 -14.64 4.53 -9.58
C GLY A 48 -13.77 3.70 -8.64
N TYR A 49 -13.40 2.48 -9.00
CA TYR A 49 -12.56 1.63 -8.15
C TYR A 49 -11.10 2.09 -8.07
N ALA A 50 -10.67 3.05 -8.88
CA ALA A 50 -9.33 3.64 -8.78
C ALA A 50 -9.04 4.29 -7.41
N LYS A 51 -10.06 4.56 -6.61
CA LYS A 51 -9.92 5.01 -5.22
C LYS A 51 -9.43 3.92 -4.24
N ALA A 52 -9.50 2.65 -4.64
CA ALA A 52 -9.17 1.51 -3.78
C ALA A 52 -8.21 0.50 -4.44
N TYR A 53 -8.12 0.51 -5.75
CA TYR A 53 -7.32 -0.46 -6.52
C TYR A 53 -6.43 0.25 -7.54
N SER A 54 -5.25 -0.31 -7.76
CA SER A 54 -4.36 0.08 -8.85
C SER A 54 -4.68 -0.71 -10.12
N GLY A 55 -4.18 -0.24 -11.27
CA GLY A 55 -4.10 -1.05 -12.49
C GLY A 55 -3.21 -2.28 -12.29
N VAL A 56 -3.29 -3.23 -13.20
CA VAL A 56 -2.44 -4.42 -13.19
C VAL A 56 -0.98 -4.01 -13.42
N SER A 57 -0.12 -4.51 -12.55
CA SER A 57 1.33 -4.31 -12.62
C SER A 57 2.06 -5.59 -12.20
N LEU A 58 3.37 -5.58 -12.20
CA LEU A 58 4.18 -6.68 -11.67
C LEU A 58 3.81 -7.01 -10.22
N ASP A 59 3.51 -5.99 -9.40
CA ASP A 59 3.08 -6.16 -8.00
C ASP A 59 1.81 -7.02 -7.84
N SER A 60 0.96 -7.07 -8.87
CA SER A 60 -0.25 -7.91 -8.88
C SER A 60 0.07 -9.42 -8.86
N PHE A 61 1.29 -9.79 -9.24
CA PHE A 61 1.76 -11.18 -9.34
C PHE A 61 2.82 -11.54 -8.29
N ILE A 62 3.24 -10.56 -7.48
CA ILE A 62 4.27 -10.75 -6.44
C ILE A 62 3.59 -10.90 -5.09
N ARG A 63 4.02 -11.88 -4.30
CA ARG A 63 3.69 -12.00 -2.89
C ARG A 63 4.72 -11.27 -2.04
N LYS A 64 4.22 -10.47 -1.12
CA LYS A 64 5.04 -9.84 -0.08
C LYS A 64 4.87 -10.62 1.22
N ILE A 65 5.97 -11.16 1.74
CA ILE A 65 6.00 -11.92 2.99
C ILE A 65 6.90 -11.16 3.96
N THR A 66 6.39 -10.90 5.15
CA THR A 66 7.17 -10.30 6.21
C THR A 66 7.79 -11.36 7.11
N PHE A 67 9.03 -11.15 7.51
CA PHE A 67 9.72 -11.98 8.50
C PHE A 67 10.04 -11.10 9.71
N GLN A 68 9.74 -11.61 10.90
CA GLN A 68 9.97 -10.89 12.15
C GLN A 68 10.71 -11.78 13.12
N GLU A 69 11.78 -11.26 13.71
CA GLU A 69 12.53 -11.87 14.80
C GLU A 69 12.67 -10.83 15.91
N ILE A 70 12.39 -11.21 17.14
CA ILE A 70 12.51 -10.36 18.32
C ILE A 70 13.39 -11.10 19.33
N ASN A 71 14.49 -10.48 19.73
CA ASN A 71 15.36 -10.98 20.79
C ASN A 71 14.82 -10.63 22.19
N GLY A 72 15.51 -11.10 23.24
CA GLY A 72 15.11 -10.86 24.64
C GLY A 72 14.98 -9.38 25.00
N GLU A 73 15.95 -8.55 24.60
CA GLU A 73 15.88 -7.10 24.81
C GLU A 73 14.72 -6.46 24.06
N GLY A 74 14.51 -6.86 22.82
CA GLY A 74 13.41 -6.36 22.01
C GLY A 74 12.05 -6.65 22.63
N ILE A 75 11.81 -7.88 23.10
CA ILE A 75 10.53 -8.21 23.73
C ILE A 75 10.34 -7.52 25.08
N GLN A 76 11.40 -7.29 25.84
CA GLN A 76 11.34 -6.50 27.07
C GLN A 76 10.95 -5.04 26.80
N ASN A 77 11.47 -4.45 25.71
CA ASN A 77 11.20 -3.07 25.36
C ASN A 77 9.77 -2.85 24.85
N ILE A 78 9.25 -3.72 23.96
CA ILE A 78 7.94 -3.51 23.32
C ILE A 78 6.81 -4.31 23.98
N GLY A 79 7.14 -5.37 24.73
CA GLY A 79 6.16 -6.28 25.32
C GLY A 79 5.09 -5.59 26.18
N PRO A 80 5.46 -4.68 27.11
CA PRO A 80 4.47 -3.97 27.93
C PRO A 80 3.43 -3.19 27.10
N ALA A 81 3.87 -2.56 26.01
CA ALA A 81 2.96 -1.83 25.12
C ALA A 81 2.01 -2.80 24.40
N ILE A 82 2.51 -3.95 23.93
CA ILE A 82 1.68 -4.98 23.28
C ILE A 82 0.64 -5.53 24.27
N GLU A 83 1.03 -5.79 25.52
CA GLU A 83 0.09 -6.28 26.54
C GLU A 83 -1.05 -5.29 26.82
N VAL A 84 -0.75 -3.99 26.90
CA VAL A 84 -1.75 -2.93 27.09
C VAL A 84 -2.69 -2.84 25.89
N MET A 85 -2.14 -2.85 24.67
CA MET A 85 -2.95 -2.78 23.43
C MET A 85 -3.88 -4.00 23.33
N ALA A 86 -3.33 -5.21 23.48
CA ALA A 86 -4.12 -6.44 23.42
C ALA A 86 -5.19 -6.52 24.50
N ALA A 87 -4.92 -6.01 25.70
CA ALA A 87 -5.89 -5.94 26.78
C ALA A 87 -7.07 -5.00 26.43
N ASN A 88 -6.77 -3.82 25.86
CA ASN A 88 -7.80 -2.86 25.45
C ASN A 88 -8.68 -3.40 24.31
N GLU A 89 -8.12 -4.21 23.43
CA GLU A 89 -8.86 -4.90 22.36
C GLU A 89 -9.59 -6.17 22.87
N GLN A 90 -9.47 -6.50 24.15
CA GLN A 90 -10.02 -7.71 24.78
C GLN A 90 -9.46 -9.02 24.19
N LEU A 91 -8.27 -8.97 23.62
CA LEU A 91 -7.57 -10.11 23.03
C LEU A 91 -6.67 -10.81 24.06
N GLY A 92 -7.28 -11.50 25.04
CA GLY A 92 -6.57 -12.14 26.15
C GLY A 92 -5.49 -13.14 25.73
N ALA A 93 -5.71 -13.93 24.68
CA ALA A 93 -4.72 -14.86 24.16
C ALA A 93 -3.49 -14.14 23.56
N HIS A 94 -3.70 -13.03 22.85
CA HIS A 94 -2.62 -12.20 22.31
C HIS A 94 -1.76 -11.59 23.42
N LYS A 95 -2.42 -11.03 24.46
CA LYS A 95 -1.73 -10.54 25.65
C LYS A 95 -0.89 -11.63 26.30
N ASN A 96 -1.52 -12.79 26.57
CA ASN A 96 -0.84 -13.89 27.26
C ASN A 96 0.37 -14.43 26.47
N ALA A 97 0.33 -14.40 25.13
CA ALA A 97 1.45 -14.78 24.30
C ALA A 97 2.70 -13.93 24.56
N VAL A 98 2.54 -12.67 24.90
CA VAL A 98 3.66 -11.79 25.31
C VAL A 98 4.02 -12.03 26.77
N THR A 99 3.04 -12.07 27.66
CA THR A 99 3.25 -12.26 29.11
C THR A 99 4.11 -13.48 29.40
N VAL A 100 3.86 -14.62 28.73
CA VAL A 100 4.65 -15.84 28.99
C VAL A 100 6.10 -15.71 28.51
N ARG A 101 6.33 -14.98 27.42
CA ARG A 101 7.69 -14.74 26.90
C ARG A 101 8.50 -13.77 27.75
N LEU A 102 7.85 -12.73 28.27
CA LEU A 102 8.51 -11.79 29.21
C LEU A 102 8.98 -12.47 30.50
N LYS A 103 8.39 -13.61 30.87
CA LYS A 103 8.84 -14.38 32.03
C LYS A 103 10.07 -15.24 31.77
N THR A 104 10.48 -15.39 30.53
CA THR A 104 11.59 -16.25 30.12
C THR A 104 12.87 -15.49 29.76
N VAL A 105 12.83 -14.16 29.81
CA VAL A 105 13.94 -13.26 29.47
C VAL A 105 14.32 -12.36 30.63
#